data_077d96dac2b5d1d5dbe5436cf16ee091
#
_entry.id   077d96dac2b5d1d5dbe5436cf16ee091
#
_cell.length_a   1.000
_cell.length_b   1.000
_cell.length_c   1.000
_cell.angle_alpha   90.00
_cell.angle_beta   90.00
_cell.angle_gamma   90.00
#
_symmetry.space_group_name_H-M   'P 1'
#
loop_
_entity.id
_entity.type
_entity.pdbx_description
1 polymer ?
#
loop_
_entity_poly.entity_id
_entity_poly.type
_entity_poly.pdbx_seq_one_letter_code
_entity_poly.pdbx_strand_id
1 'polypeptide(L)'
;YEEIMPVYSILNLRENINIISSPKRYYPYKEIASHSIGYVSRANKSEIEEEKLLELIGYTGKTGIEKYYNTYMQGLAGKREIKVNANNQEVEEISIEQAVEDRKLTLNIDIELQKYISSLFENKSGAVIVMGVDGAILSASSFPEYDLNTFVSGISGETWEKLSTSPDKPFTNKLIHGLYPPGSTIKTGLGLIYISSPEIGPNWNTYCTASLPLGQRVFRCWKKDGHGSVEIKKAIRESCDDFFYKGSLKLGIQKMSDGLIRYGLGRKTEVDLPNEFVGTVPSREWKKKKFNQPWYIGETVNTSIGQGDFLTTPMQMARFTALTATGKLPHPRFANMLGLQIVKPRFEEVLDEDELKNLPIIQKAMYEVCNAPGGTAVNYVKSNVKIAGKTGTAQVVGILQNIKNRELEHEMDYYSRSHAWFTTYGPYENPQYVVVAMIEHGGHGGAATGKIVSEIYNKLLELGYIKQ
;
A
#
# COMPACT_ATOMS: atom_id res chain seq x y z
N TYR A 1 17.02 -33.07 7.37
CA TYR A 1 18.32 -33.79 7.25
C TYR A 1 18.67 -34.46 8.56
N GLU A 2 18.63 -33.78 9.68
CA GLU A 2 18.97 -34.27 11.01
C GLU A 2 18.11 -35.48 11.45
N GLU A 3 16.82 -35.49 11.11
CA GLU A 3 15.89 -36.59 11.44
C GLU A 3 16.12 -37.86 10.66
N ILE A 4 16.66 -37.75 9.43
CA ILE A 4 16.91 -38.90 8.54
C ILE A 4 18.30 -39.46 8.74
N MET A 5 19.27 -38.65 9.15
CA MET A 5 20.68 -39.08 9.30
C MET A 5 20.88 -40.35 10.14
N PRO A 6 20.18 -40.55 11.27
CA PRO A 6 20.33 -41.78 12.07
C PRO A 6 19.89 -43.04 11.35
N VAL A 7 18.97 -42.93 10.40
CA VAL A 7 18.43 -44.09 9.65
C VAL A 7 18.84 -44.11 8.17
N TYR A 8 19.63 -43.10 7.73
CA TYR A 8 20.04 -42.92 6.34
C TYR A 8 20.72 -44.15 5.77
N SER A 9 21.71 -44.73 6.47
CA SER A 9 22.46 -45.87 6.03
C SER A 9 21.58 -47.13 5.91
N ILE A 10 20.59 -47.30 6.81
CA ILE A 10 19.67 -48.45 6.80
C ILE A 10 18.70 -48.33 5.62
N LEU A 11 18.20 -47.14 5.35
CA LEU A 11 17.26 -46.88 4.25
C LEU A 11 17.96 -46.98 2.87
N ASN A 12 19.19 -46.48 2.77
CA ASN A 12 19.95 -46.45 1.51
C ASN A 12 20.44 -47.83 1.08
N LEU A 13 20.46 -48.83 1.99
CA LEU A 13 20.79 -50.24 1.68
C LEU A 13 19.60 -51.01 1.11
N ARG A 14 18.39 -50.43 1.07
CA ARG A 14 17.20 -51.10 0.53
C ARG A 14 17.05 -50.79 -0.96
N GLU A 15 17.05 -51.82 -1.81
CA GLU A 15 16.94 -51.68 -3.27
C GLU A 15 15.67 -50.97 -3.76
N ASN A 16 14.62 -50.96 -2.96
CA ASN A 16 13.33 -50.33 -3.28
C ASN A 16 13.14 -48.93 -2.67
N ILE A 17 14.17 -48.37 -2.03
CA ILE A 17 14.14 -47.01 -1.45
C ILE A 17 15.22 -46.18 -2.09
N ASN A 18 14.81 -45.06 -2.71
CA ASN A 18 15.75 -44.08 -3.23
C ASN A 18 15.58 -42.76 -2.44
N ILE A 19 16.65 -42.33 -1.79
CA ILE A 19 16.65 -41.08 -1.01
C ILE A 19 17.16 -39.96 -1.91
N ILE A 20 16.27 -39.08 -2.30
CA ILE A 20 16.57 -37.94 -3.18
C ILE A 20 16.60 -36.67 -2.33
N SER A 21 17.68 -35.89 -2.47
CA SER A 21 17.73 -34.55 -1.91
C SER A 21 16.81 -33.61 -2.73
N SER A 22 15.87 -32.94 -2.05
CA SER A 22 14.99 -31.98 -2.69
C SER A 22 15.19 -30.61 -2.05
N PRO A 23 15.51 -29.57 -2.83
CA PRO A 23 15.61 -28.21 -2.29
C PRO A 23 14.26 -27.74 -1.79
N LYS A 24 14.27 -27.05 -0.66
CA LYS A 24 13.07 -26.48 -0.04
C LYS A 24 13.27 -25.01 0.20
N ARG A 25 12.26 -24.20 -0.16
CA ARG A 25 12.28 -22.77 0.18
C ARG A 25 12.25 -22.60 1.69
N TYR A 26 13.08 -21.71 2.20
CA TYR A 26 13.15 -21.35 3.60
C TYR A 26 13.12 -19.81 3.76
N TYR A 27 12.28 -19.33 4.67
CA TYR A 27 12.12 -17.92 4.99
C TYR A 27 12.74 -17.63 6.36
N PRO A 28 13.97 -17.07 6.41
CA PRO A 28 14.72 -16.92 7.67
C PRO A 28 14.07 -15.92 8.62
N TYR A 29 13.28 -14.97 8.08
CA TYR A 29 12.60 -13.95 8.85
C TYR A 29 11.12 -14.26 9.12
N LYS A 30 10.68 -15.49 8.84
CA LYS A 30 9.36 -16.06 9.15
C LYS A 30 8.20 -15.17 8.69
N GLU A 31 7.57 -14.45 9.64
CA GLU A 31 6.40 -13.59 9.41
C GLU A 31 6.75 -12.23 8.80
N ILE A 32 7.98 -11.75 8.96
CA ILE A 32 8.40 -10.40 8.57
C ILE A 32 8.24 -10.21 7.05
N ALA A 33 7.50 -9.15 6.66
CA ALA A 33 7.16 -8.84 5.27
C ALA A 33 6.36 -9.93 4.54
N SER A 34 5.61 -10.78 5.26
CA SER A 34 4.96 -11.97 4.70
C SER A 34 4.14 -11.70 3.44
N HIS A 35 3.36 -10.60 3.41
CA HIS A 35 2.52 -10.26 2.27
C HIS A 35 3.30 -9.72 1.06
N SER A 36 4.43 -9.08 1.32
CA SER A 36 5.31 -8.54 0.26
C SER A 36 6.14 -9.66 -0.36
N ILE A 37 6.79 -10.48 0.47
CA ILE A 37 7.59 -11.62 0.00
C ILE A 37 6.69 -12.70 -0.60
N GLY A 38 5.63 -13.08 0.10
CA GLY A 38 4.81 -14.22 -0.28
C GLY A 38 5.48 -15.54 0.01
N TYR A 39 4.87 -16.63 -0.45
CA TYR A 39 5.38 -17.97 -0.21
C TYR A 39 5.27 -18.86 -1.45
N VAL A 40 6.10 -19.91 -1.49
CA VAL A 40 5.96 -21.02 -2.41
C VAL A 40 5.25 -22.17 -1.72
N SER A 41 4.46 -22.91 -2.46
CA SER A 41 3.93 -24.21 -2.02
C SER A 41 3.82 -25.18 -3.21
N ARG A 42 3.39 -26.41 -2.95
CA ARG A 42 3.23 -27.42 -4.01
C ARG A 42 2.34 -26.90 -5.12
N ALA A 43 2.76 -27.13 -6.37
CA ALA A 43 1.97 -26.84 -7.54
C ALA A 43 0.69 -27.70 -7.55
N ASN A 44 -0.44 -27.08 -7.85
CA ASN A 44 -1.70 -27.79 -8.02
C ASN A 44 -1.87 -28.28 -9.49
N LYS A 45 -2.92 -29.05 -9.74
CA LYS A 45 -3.17 -29.66 -11.05
C LYS A 45 -3.31 -28.65 -12.18
N SER A 46 -4.03 -27.56 -11.97
CA SER A 46 -4.22 -26.52 -12.98
C SER A 46 -2.94 -25.75 -13.28
N GLU A 47 -2.11 -25.47 -12.27
CA GLU A 47 -0.81 -24.82 -12.45
C GLU A 47 0.14 -25.69 -13.26
N ILE A 48 0.15 -27.03 -13.05
CA ILE A 48 0.97 -27.99 -13.82
C ILE A 48 0.44 -28.09 -15.27
N GLU A 49 -0.89 -28.01 -15.48
CA GLU A 49 -1.46 -27.99 -16.83
C GLU A 49 -1.07 -26.73 -17.62
N GLU A 50 -0.99 -25.57 -16.93
CA GLU A 50 -0.55 -24.30 -17.52
C GLU A 50 0.97 -24.27 -17.78
N GLU A 51 1.77 -24.83 -16.88
CA GLU A 51 3.22 -24.82 -16.93
C GLU A 51 3.80 -26.20 -16.60
N LYS A 52 4.09 -27.00 -17.63
CA LYS A 52 4.57 -28.39 -17.47
C LYS A 52 5.89 -28.53 -16.71
N LEU A 53 6.72 -27.48 -16.67
CA LEU A 53 7.95 -27.47 -15.89
C LEU A 53 7.67 -27.69 -14.38
N LEU A 54 6.49 -27.27 -13.91
CA LEU A 54 6.07 -27.45 -12.52
C LEU A 54 5.85 -28.93 -12.14
N GLU A 55 5.64 -29.83 -13.11
CA GLU A 55 5.61 -31.28 -12.86
C GLU A 55 6.99 -31.79 -12.36
N LEU A 56 8.06 -31.20 -12.87
CA LEU A 56 9.42 -31.51 -12.45
C LEU A 56 9.83 -30.78 -11.16
N ILE A 57 9.53 -29.47 -11.07
CA ILE A 57 9.92 -28.63 -9.93
C ILE A 57 9.08 -28.94 -8.70
N GLY A 58 7.79 -29.21 -8.86
CA GLY A 58 6.84 -29.54 -7.79
C GLY A 58 6.35 -28.36 -6.95
N TYR A 59 6.94 -27.18 -7.07
CA TYR A 59 6.65 -25.99 -6.28
C TYR A 59 6.49 -24.75 -7.16
N THR A 60 5.62 -23.83 -6.72
CA THR A 60 5.39 -22.53 -7.41
C THR A 60 5.08 -21.44 -6.41
N GLY A 61 5.39 -20.19 -6.77
CA GLY A 61 5.03 -19.00 -5.98
C GLY A 61 3.51 -18.79 -5.94
N LYS A 62 2.94 -18.63 -4.75
CA LYS A 62 1.49 -18.47 -4.54
C LYS A 62 1.05 -17.04 -4.35
N THR A 63 1.85 -16.24 -3.66
CA THR A 63 1.55 -14.85 -3.32
C THR A 63 2.80 -13.98 -3.40
N GLY A 64 2.64 -12.66 -3.30
CA GLY A 64 3.73 -11.73 -3.16
C GLY A 64 4.75 -11.77 -4.31
N ILE A 65 5.97 -11.43 -3.99
CA ILE A 65 7.12 -11.43 -4.90
C ILE A 65 7.43 -12.85 -5.41
N GLU A 66 7.27 -13.87 -4.58
CA GLU A 66 7.43 -15.26 -4.98
C GLU A 66 6.54 -15.63 -6.17
N LYS A 67 5.29 -15.12 -6.21
CA LYS A 67 4.39 -15.33 -7.33
C LYS A 67 4.73 -14.44 -8.52
N TYR A 68 5.00 -13.15 -8.27
CA TYR A 68 5.23 -12.18 -9.36
C TYR A 68 6.49 -12.53 -10.16
N TYR A 69 7.56 -12.95 -9.49
CA TYR A 69 8.83 -13.31 -10.09
C TYR A 69 9.04 -14.84 -10.23
N ASN A 70 7.97 -15.66 -10.08
CA ASN A 70 8.08 -17.12 -10.11
C ASN A 70 8.84 -17.62 -11.34
N THR A 71 8.40 -17.25 -12.54
CA THR A 71 9.03 -17.66 -13.82
C THR A 71 10.49 -17.20 -13.93
N TYR A 72 10.84 -16.07 -13.31
CA TYR A 72 12.22 -15.62 -13.28
C TYR A 72 13.07 -16.47 -12.31
N MET A 73 12.59 -16.67 -11.06
CA MET A 73 13.35 -17.32 -10.00
C MET A 73 13.45 -18.85 -10.14
N GLN A 74 12.52 -19.48 -10.84
CA GLN A 74 12.54 -20.94 -11.05
C GLN A 74 13.68 -21.42 -11.97
N GLY A 75 14.36 -20.49 -12.66
CA GLY A 75 15.44 -20.82 -13.59
C GLY A 75 14.95 -21.38 -14.93
N LEU A 76 15.85 -22.02 -15.64
CA LEU A 76 15.55 -22.74 -16.89
C LEU A 76 16.01 -24.18 -16.76
N ALA A 77 15.16 -25.13 -17.12
CA ALA A 77 15.52 -26.54 -17.12
C ALA A 77 16.61 -26.84 -18.15
N GLY A 78 17.59 -27.59 -17.75
CA GLY A 78 18.51 -28.20 -18.69
C GLY A 78 17.88 -29.40 -19.42
N LYS A 79 18.50 -29.85 -20.49
CA LYS A 79 18.09 -31.01 -21.26
C LYS A 79 19.33 -31.89 -21.51
N ARG A 80 19.18 -33.17 -21.25
CA ARG A 80 20.19 -34.19 -21.60
C ARG A 80 19.58 -35.20 -22.55
N GLU A 81 20.16 -35.33 -23.69
CA GLU A 81 19.74 -36.27 -24.72
C GLU A 81 20.74 -37.42 -24.77
N ILE A 82 20.27 -38.64 -24.50
CA ILE A 82 21.10 -39.84 -24.43
C ILE A 82 20.57 -40.92 -25.37
N LYS A 83 21.47 -41.69 -25.94
CA LYS A 83 21.16 -42.90 -26.68
C LYS A 83 21.21 -44.10 -25.76
N VAL A 84 20.16 -44.90 -25.72
CA VAL A 84 20.05 -46.08 -24.88
C VAL A 84 19.97 -47.35 -25.76
N ASN A 85 20.46 -48.49 -25.23
CA ASN A 85 20.27 -49.78 -25.85
C ASN A 85 18.88 -50.37 -25.50
N ALA A 86 18.61 -51.59 -26.01
CA ALA A 86 17.34 -52.27 -25.77
C ALA A 86 17.07 -52.62 -24.30
N ASN A 87 18.08 -52.55 -23.43
CA ASN A 87 17.97 -52.76 -21.98
C ASN A 87 17.90 -51.44 -21.18
N ASN A 88 17.64 -50.29 -21.84
CA ASN A 88 17.65 -48.95 -21.25
C ASN A 88 18.99 -48.53 -20.63
N GLN A 89 20.11 -49.13 -21.03
CA GLN A 89 21.44 -48.71 -20.58
C GLN A 89 21.94 -47.59 -21.51
N GLU A 90 22.51 -46.55 -20.93
CA GLU A 90 23.12 -45.43 -21.64
C GLU A 90 24.31 -45.90 -22.45
N VAL A 91 24.34 -45.60 -23.75
CA VAL A 91 25.38 -45.96 -24.70
C VAL A 91 26.19 -44.76 -25.13
N GLU A 92 25.52 -43.62 -25.30
CA GLU A 92 26.13 -42.41 -25.83
C GLU A 92 25.34 -41.18 -25.37
N GLU A 93 26.02 -40.14 -24.97
CA GLU A 93 25.43 -38.83 -24.74
C GLU A 93 25.45 -38.02 -26.04
N ILE A 94 24.27 -37.64 -26.55
CA ILE A 94 24.13 -36.93 -27.83
C ILE A 94 24.30 -35.42 -27.62
N SER A 95 23.63 -34.87 -26.62
CA SER A 95 23.70 -33.44 -26.31
C SER A 95 23.38 -33.14 -24.84
N ILE A 96 23.98 -32.09 -24.32
CA ILE A 96 23.67 -31.52 -23.01
C ILE A 96 23.38 -30.00 -23.17
N GLU A 97 22.20 -29.59 -22.77
CA GLU A 97 21.86 -28.18 -22.49
C GLU A 97 21.90 -27.97 -20.97
N GLN A 98 22.82 -27.13 -20.50
CA GLN A 98 22.96 -26.88 -19.07
C GLN A 98 21.74 -26.16 -18.51
N ALA A 99 21.28 -26.53 -17.33
CA ALA A 99 20.28 -25.77 -16.58
C ALA A 99 20.82 -24.37 -16.25
N VAL A 100 19.96 -23.36 -16.35
CA VAL A 100 20.28 -22.02 -15.85
C VAL A 100 19.80 -21.94 -14.41
N GLU A 101 20.73 -22.08 -13.51
CA GLU A 101 20.54 -21.92 -12.07
C GLU A 101 20.79 -20.46 -11.65
N ASP A 102 20.50 -20.15 -10.37
CA ASP A 102 20.92 -18.93 -9.69
C ASP A 102 20.40 -17.63 -10.32
N ARG A 103 19.08 -17.58 -10.62
CA ARG A 103 18.41 -16.34 -10.98
C ARG A 103 18.09 -15.52 -9.73
N LYS A 104 19.12 -14.86 -9.23
CA LYS A 104 19.06 -14.06 -8.01
C LYS A 104 18.21 -12.83 -8.19
N LEU A 105 17.23 -12.63 -7.30
CA LEU A 105 16.44 -11.41 -7.16
C LEU A 105 16.93 -10.66 -5.92
N THR A 106 17.38 -9.41 -6.12
CA THR A 106 17.71 -8.50 -5.02
C THR A 106 16.62 -7.46 -4.86
N LEU A 107 16.12 -7.29 -3.65
CA LEU A 107 15.04 -6.35 -3.33
C LEU A 107 15.58 -5.05 -2.77
N ASN A 108 14.77 -3.99 -2.84
CA ASN A 108 15.02 -2.73 -2.16
C ASN A 108 14.72 -2.79 -0.65
N ILE A 109 14.07 -3.86 -0.17
CA ILE A 109 13.70 -4.01 1.24
C ILE A 109 14.93 -4.00 2.13
N ASP A 110 14.94 -3.09 3.10
CA ASP A 110 15.86 -3.12 4.22
C ASP A 110 15.24 -3.94 5.36
N ILE A 111 15.86 -5.06 5.70
CA ILE A 111 15.30 -5.99 6.67
C ILE A 111 15.31 -5.46 8.09
N GLU A 112 16.26 -4.59 8.46
CA GLU A 112 16.30 -4.01 9.81
C GLU A 112 15.20 -2.96 9.97
N LEU A 113 14.97 -2.13 8.95
CA LEU A 113 13.83 -1.22 8.91
C LEU A 113 12.50 -1.99 8.95
N GLN A 114 12.40 -3.07 8.18
CA GLN A 114 11.21 -3.92 8.09
C GLN A 114 10.86 -4.55 9.46
N LYS A 115 11.84 -5.15 10.16
CA LYS A 115 11.66 -5.70 11.51
C LYS A 115 11.24 -4.63 12.51
N TYR A 116 11.88 -3.46 12.45
CA TYR A 116 11.54 -2.34 13.32
C TYR A 116 10.08 -1.91 13.13
N ILE A 117 9.62 -1.77 11.89
CA ILE A 117 8.24 -1.43 11.59
C ILE A 117 7.27 -2.51 12.09
N SER A 118 7.59 -3.79 11.90
CA SER A 118 6.76 -4.89 12.43
C SER A 118 6.57 -4.77 13.95
N SER A 119 7.62 -4.41 14.70
CA SER A 119 7.52 -4.19 16.14
C SER A 119 6.62 -3.01 16.55
N LEU A 120 6.51 -1.97 15.70
CA LEU A 120 5.63 -0.82 15.97
C LEU A 120 4.13 -1.13 15.78
N PHE A 121 3.83 -2.22 15.05
CA PHE A 121 2.47 -2.65 14.72
C PHE A 121 1.95 -3.82 15.56
N GLU A 122 2.66 -4.18 16.60
CA GLU A 122 2.20 -5.24 17.51
C GLU A 122 0.75 -5.02 17.95
N ASN A 123 -0.09 -6.05 17.80
CA ASN A 123 -1.55 -6.03 18.11
C ASN A 123 -2.37 -4.97 17.32
N LYS A 124 -1.91 -4.56 16.14
CA LYS A 124 -2.65 -3.66 15.25
C LYS A 124 -2.91 -4.33 13.91
N SER A 125 -4.04 -3.96 13.30
CA SER A 125 -4.37 -4.33 11.92
C SER A 125 -4.19 -3.11 11.01
N GLY A 126 -3.60 -3.30 9.83
CA GLY A 126 -3.38 -2.18 8.91
C GLY A 126 -2.24 -2.39 7.93
N ALA A 127 -1.67 -1.31 7.46
CA ALA A 127 -0.57 -1.33 6.49
C ALA A 127 0.41 -0.17 6.70
N VAL A 128 1.68 -0.42 6.44
CA VAL A 128 2.73 0.62 6.37
C VAL A 128 3.55 0.44 5.11
N ILE A 129 3.87 1.55 4.46
CA ILE A 129 4.76 1.60 3.30
C ILE A 129 5.80 2.68 3.55
N VAL A 130 7.07 2.33 3.37
CA VAL A 130 8.20 3.26 3.29
C VAL A 130 8.80 3.12 1.90
N MET A 131 8.68 4.18 1.11
CA MET A 131 9.07 4.18 -0.29
C MET A 131 9.93 5.40 -0.60
N GLY A 132 11.02 5.22 -1.31
CA GLY A 132 11.76 6.33 -1.91
C GLY A 132 10.86 7.10 -2.88
N VAL A 133 11.07 8.40 -3.00
CA VAL A 133 10.32 9.22 -3.99
C VAL A 133 10.55 8.77 -5.43
N ASP A 134 11.54 7.92 -5.67
CA ASP A 134 11.84 7.25 -6.94
C ASP A 134 11.06 5.94 -7.15
N GLY A 135 10.24 5.54 -6.18
CA GLY A 135 9.44 4.32 -6.22
C GLY A 135 10.10 3.09 -5.57
N ALA A 136 11.35 3.15 -5.09
CA ALA A 136 12.00 2.02 -4.41
C ALA A 136 11.36 1.76 -3.04
N ILE A 137 10.81 0.57 -2.82
CA ILE A 137 10.13 0.20 -1.58
C ILE A 137 11.15 -0.36 -0.58
N LEU A 138 11.49 0.42 0.45
CA LEU A 138 12.40 0.00 1.52
C LEU A 138 11.71 -0.88 2.56
N SER A 139 10.42 -0.69 2.77
CA SER A 139 9.62 -1.51 3.66
C SER A 139 8.14 -1.43 3.27
N ALA A 140 7.46 -2.56 3.29
CA ALA A 140 6.02 -2.60 3.12
C ALA A 140 5.43 -3.81 3.86
N SER A 141 4.61 -3.53 4.87
CA SER A 141 3.95 -4.52 5.69
C SER A 141 2.43 -4.39 5.64
N SER A 142 1.77 -5.52 5.61
CA SER A 142 0.33 -5.69 5.85
C SER A 142 0.15 -6.49 7.14
N PHE A 143 -0.59 -5.96 8.08
CA PHE A 143 -0.78 -6.57 9.40
C PHE A 143 -2.21 -7.09 9.61
N PRO A 144 -2.38 -8.23 10.30
CA PRO A 144 -1.33 -9.09 10.90
C PRO A 144 -0.47 -9.83 9.88
N GLU A 145 0.81 -10.02 10.21
CA GLU A 145 1.73 -10.87 9.46
C GLU A 145 1.59 -12.34 9.89
N TYR A 146 2.11 -13.30 9.10
CA TYR A 146 2.06 -14.73 9.38
C TYR A 146 3.33 -15.45 8.90
N ASP A 147 3.75 -16.53 9.59
CA ASP A 147 4.97 -17.28 9.23
C ASP A 147 4.84 -17.97 7.87
N LEU A 148 5.67 -17.56 6.92
CA LEU A 148 5.69 -18.07 5.55
C LEU A 148 6.12 -19.54 5.48
N ASN A 149 6.96 -20.02 6.41
CA ASN A 149 7.43 -21.41 6.42
C ASN A 149 6.29 -22.40 6.66
N THR A 150 5.22 -21.96 7.33
CA THR A 150 4.02 -22.75 7.57
C THR A 150 3.39 -23.28 6.26
N PHE A 151 3.50 -22.51 5.17
CA PHE A 151 2.89 -22.86 3.88
C PHE A 151 3.74 -23.74 2.98
N VAL A 152 5.05 -23.75 3.18
CA VAL A 152 5.99 -24.50 2.33
C VAL A 152 5.81 -26.01 2.47
N SER A 153 5.52 -26.48 3.67
CA SER A 153 5.33 -27.91 3.99
C SER A 153 3.88 -28.35 4.07
N GLY A 154 2.95 -27.40 3.92
CA GLY A 154 1.53 -27.57 4.20
C GLY A 154 1.14 -27.01 5.56
N ILE A 155 0.06 -26.27 5.61
CA ILE A 155 -0.49 -25.67 6.83
C ILE A 155 -1.35 -26.67 7.59
N SER A 156 -1.29 -26.68 8.93
CA SER A 156 -2.19 -27.49 9.75
C SER A 156 -3.62 -26.95 9.70
N GLY A 157 -4.62 -27.83 9.86
CA GLY A 157 -6.04 -27.41 9.89
C GLY A 157 -6.33 -26.39 11.00
N GLU A 158 -5.75 -26.55 12.18
CA GLU A 158 -5.89 -25.61 13.29
C GLU A 158 -5.33 -24.22 12.97
N THR A 159 -4.11 -24.16 12.43
CA THR A 159 -3.50 -22.87 12.04
C THR A 159 -4.28 -22.21 10.90
N TRP A 160 -4.76 -22.99 9.94
CA TRP A 160 -5.62 -22.48 8.85
C TRP A 160 -6.90 -21.87 9.38
N GLU A 161 -7.61 -22.59 10.27
CA GLU A 161 -8.85 -22.11 10.88
C GLU A 161 -8.62 -20.81 11.66
N LYS A 162 -7.59 -20.76 12.51
CA LYS A 162 -7.22 -19.57 13.28
C LYS A 162 -6.98 -18.35 12.37
N LEU A 163 -6.22 -18.51 11.29
CA LEU A 163 -5.89 -17.40 10.37
C LEU A 163 -7.07 -17.01 9.48
N SER A 164 -7.85 -18.00 8.99
CA SER A 164 -8.94 -17.74 8.05
C SER A 164 -10.19 -17.15 8.70
N THR A 165 -10.44 -17.44 9.98
CA THR A 165 -11.59 -16.92 10.75
C THR A 165 -11.28 -15.64 11.51
N SER A 166 -10.02 -15.21 11.55
CA SER A 166 -9.63 -13.96 12.22
C SER A 166 -10.35 -12.75 11.61
N PRO A 167 -10.99 -11.90 12.42
CA PRO A 167 -11.66 -10.68 11.96
C PRO A 167 -10.67 -9.67 11.35
N ASP A 168 -9.39 -9.71 11.74
CA ASP A 168 -8.32 -8.86 11.20
C ASP A 168 -7.81 -9.31 9.83
N LYS A 169 -8.35 -10.41 9.28
CA LYS A 169 -8.10 -10.92 7.91
C LYS A 169 -6.61 -10.99 7.54
N PRO A 170 -5.79 -11.78 8.27
CA PRO A 170 -4.35 -11.86 8.05
C PRO A 170 -3.96 -12.31 6.64
N PHE A 171 -4.81 -13.05 5.90
CA PHE A 171 -4.53 -13.44 4.50
C PHE A 171 -4.71 -12.32 3.47
N THR A 172 -5.33 -11.21 3.87
CA THR A 172 -5.51 -10.07 2.97
C THR A 172 -4.24 -9.25 2.89
N ASN A 173 -3.63 -9.17 1.72
CA ASN A 173 -2.56 -8.20 1.47
C ASN A 173 -3.14 -6.79 1.41
N LYS A 174 -3.19 -6.11 2.56
CA LYS A 174 -3.79 -4.78 2.68
C LYS A 174 -3.06 -3.71 1.87
N LEU A 175 -1.80 -3.94 1.51
CA LEU A 175 -1.03 -3.01 0.70
C LEU A 175 -1.68 -2.73 -0.66
N ILE A 176 -2.21 -3.77 -1.31
CA ILE A 176 -2.71 -3.74 -2.69
C ILE A 176 -4.14 -4.28 -2.87
N HIS A 177 -4.68 -5.01 -1.88
CA HIS A 177 -6.06 -5.54 -1.90
C HIS A 177 -6.96 -4.86 -0.86
N GLY A 178 -6.40 -4.17 0.14
CA GLY A 178 -7.15 -3.37 1.09
C GLY A 178 -7.74 -2.14 0.41
N LEU A 179 -9.07 -2.08 0.31
CA LEU A 179 -9.80 -0.97 -0.26
C LEU A 179 -10.44 -0.14 0.85
N TYR A 180 -9.89 1.04 1.08
CA TYR A 180 -10.31 1.91 2.17
C TYR A 180 -10.67 3.30 1.65
N PRO A 181 -11.66 3.97 2.26
CA PRO A 181 -11.86 5.39 2.01
C PRO A 181 -10.58 6.14 2.41
N PRO A 182 -10.03 6.99 1.54
CA PRO A 182 -8.80 7.73 1.87
C PRO A 182 -9.01 8.84 2.90
N GLY A 183 -10.27 9.26 3.11
CA GLY A 183 -10.59 10.38 3.97
C GLY A 183 -9.85 11.66 3.56
N SER A 184 -9.51 12.48 4.53
CA SER A 184 -8.86 13.77 4.29
C SER A 184 -7.46 13.71 3.65
N THR A 185 -6.87 12.52 3.43
CA THR A 185 -5.55 12.43 2.79
C THR A 185 -5.58 12.87 1.32
N ILE A 186 -6.71 12.74 0.62
CA ILE A 186 -6.85 13.20 -0.76
C ILE A 186 -6.85 14.73 -0.90
N LYS A 187 -7.08 15.47 0.20
CA LYS A 187 -7.20 16.93 0.17
C LYS A 187 -5.95 17.62 -0.36
N THR A 188 -4.80 16.97 -0.31
CA THR A 188 -3.54 17.48 -0.85
C THR A 188 -3.60 17.60 -2.38
N GLY A 189 -3.90 16.52 -3.08
CA GLY A 189 -4.05 16.56 -4.54
C GLY A 189 -5.31 17.26 -4.99
N LEU A 190 -6.44 17.08 -4.28
CA LEU A 190 -7.67 17.80 -4.61
C LEU A 190 -7.50 19.31 -4.41
N GLY A 191 -6.75 19.72 -3.40
CA GLY A 191 -6.39 21.13 -3.19
C GLY A 191 -5.55 21.69 -4.34
N LEU A 192 -4.60 20.89 -4.86
CA LEU A 192 -3.82 21.27 -6.04
C LEU A 192 -4.70 21.47 -7.28
N ILE A 193 -5.63 20.53 -7.54
CA ILE A 193 -6.61 20.64 -8.62
C ILE A 193 -7.45 21.93 -8.45
N TYR A 194 -7.88 22.24 -7.23
CA TYR A 194 -8.70 23.43 -6.95
C TYR A 194 -7.97 24.73 -7.26
N ILE A 195 -6.77 24.91 -6.71
CA ILE A 195 -6.03 26.17 -6.87
C ILE A 195 -5.43 26.34 -8.26
N SER A 196 -5.31 25.27 -9.04
CA SER A 196 -4.86 25.33 -10.43
C SER A 196 -6.01 25.43 -11.43
N SER A 197 -7.28 25.34 -10.95
CA SER A 197 -8.44 25.51 -11.83
C SER A 197 -8.86 26.98 -11.94
N PRO A 198 -9.32 27.43 -13.14
CA PRO A 198 -9.83 28.79 -13.34
C PRO A 198 -11.05 29.13 -12.47
N GLU A 199 -11.86 28.12 -12.10
CA GLU A 199 -13.08 28.31 -11.30
C GLU A 199 -12.80 28.69 -9.85
N ILE A 200 -11.62 28.36 -9.33
CA ILE A 200 -11.25 28.53 -7.92
C ILE A 200 -10.02 29.42 -7.81
N GLY A 201 -8.87 28.96 -8.28
CA GLY A 201 -7.62 29.71 -8.24
C GLY A 201 -6.94 29.75 -6.86
N PRO A 202 -5.66 30.17 -6.81
CA PRO A 202 -4.85 30.09 -5.59
C PRO A 202 -5.24 31.06 -4.49
N ASN A 203 -5.93 32.14 -4.82
CA ASN A 203 -6.35 33.19 -3.88
C ASN A 203 -7.78 33.01 -3.35
N TRP A 204 -8.44 31.91 -3.71
CA TRP A 204 -9.80 31.67 -3.25
C TRP A 204 -9.87 31.51 -1.74
N ASN A 205 -10.83 32.21 -1.16
CA ASN A 205 -11.11 32.21 0.26
C ASN A 205 -12.61 31.91 0.50
N THR A 206 -12.93 31.25 1.58
CA THR A 206 -14.30 30.98 2.01
C THR A 206 -14.41 31.06 3.52
N TYR A 207 -15.63 31.15 4.04
CA TYR A 207 -15.91 31.22 5.47
C TYR A 207 -16.56 29.92 5.96
N CYS A 208 -15.89 29.18 6.84
CA CYS A 208 -16.38 27.94 7.41
C CYS A 208 -17.22 28.21 8.68
N THR A 209 -18.52 27.98 8.59
CA THR A 209 -19.49 28.06 9.69
C THR A 209 -19.76 26.69 10.35
N ALA A 210 -18.89 25.72 10.22
CA ALA A 210 -19.04 24.35 10.70
C ALA A 210 -20.03 23.47 9.92
N SER A 211 -20.87 24.03 9.07
CA SER A 211 -21.87 23.24 8.33
C SER A 211 -22.22 23.85 6.98
N LEU A 212 -22.55 22.98 6.02
CA LEU A 212 -23.05 23.34 4.70
C LEU A 212 -24.42 22.68 4.50
N PRO A 213 -25.54 23.45 4.58
CA PRO A 213 -26.86 22.95 4.17
C PRO A 213 -26.91 22.74 2.65
N LEU A 214 -27.36 21.57 2.21
CA LEU A 214 -27.53 21.26 0.79
C LEU A 214 -28.75 20.34 0.60
N GLY A 215 -29.84 20.92 0.08
CA GLY A 215 -31.15 20.26 0.02
C GLY A 215 -31.64 19.89 1.42
N GLN A 216 -32.00 18.63 1.62
CA GLN A 216 -32.47 18.11 2.91
C GLN A 216 -31.35 17.64 3.84
N ARG A 217 -30.07 17.75 3.42
CA ARG A 217 -28.92 17.28 4.19
C ARG A 217 -28.07 18.45 4.69
N VAL A 218 -27.42 18.23 5.84
CA VAL A 218 -26.43 19.15 6.39
C VAL A 218 -25.09 18.44 6.45
N PHE A 219 -24.15 18.91 5.66
CA PHE A 219 -22.77 18.42 5.68
C PHE A 219 -21.99 19.19 6.75
N ARG A 220 -21.38 18.48 7.70
CA ARG A 220 -20.75 19.09 8.86
C ARG A 220 -19.23 19.03 8.72
N CYS A 221 -18.58 20.15 9.05
CA CYS A 221 -17.15 20.16 9.27
C CYS A 221 -16.83 19.46 10.61
N TRP A 222 -15.64 18.87 10.71
CA TRP A 222 -15.24 18.19 11.95
C TRP A 222 -15.13 19.17 13.15
N LYS A 223 -14.72 20.43 12.90
CA LYS A 223 -14.61 21.48 13.94
C LYS A 223 -15.99 22.10 14.20
N LYS A 224 -16.51 21.89 15.41
CA LYS A 224 -17.90 22.28 15.80
C LYS A 224 -18.19 23.75 15.66
N ASP A 225 -17.20 24.62 15.94
CA ASP A 225 -17.34 26.09 15.87
C ASP A 225 -16.93 26.63 14.49
N GLY A 226 -16.60 25.78 13.54
CA GLY A 226 -16.07 26.19 12.25
C GLY A 226 -14.63 26.68 12.30
N HIS A 227 -14.08 27.00 11.13
CA HIS A 227 -12.69 27.46 10.98
C HIS A 227 -12.61 28.97 10.70
N GLY A 228 -13.77 29.66 10.55
CA GLY A 228 -13.80 31.06 10.16
C GLY A 228 -13.35 31.28 8.71
N SER A 229 -12.56 32.32 8.46
CA SER A 229 -11.94 32.56 7.15
C SER A 229 -10.90 31.52 6.84
N VAL A 230 -10.99 30.88 5.66
CA VAL A 230 -10.19 29.72 5.25
C VAL A 230 -9.71 29.88 3.80
N GLU A 231 -8.42 29.91 3.62
CA GLU A 231 -7.72 29.74 2.35
C GLU A 231 -7.08 28.35 2.26
N ILE A 232 -6.52 27.95 1.11
CA ILE A 232 -6.05 26.58 0.85
C ILE A 232 -5.03 26.05 1.87
N LYS A 233 -4.06 26.87 2.32
CA LYS A 233 -3.05 26.41 3.30
C LYS A 233 -3.70 26.08 4.62
N LYS A 234 -4.58 26.97 5.14
CA LYS A 234 -5.34 26.70 6.35
C LYS A 234 -6.29 25.52 6.18
N ALA A 235 -6.93 25.40 5.01
CA ALA A 235 -7.83 24.28 4.71
C ALA A 235 -7.13 22.90 4.81
N ILE A 236 -5.90 22.80 4.33
CA ILE A 236 -5.08 21.57 4.43
C ILE A 236 -4.54 21.40 5.84
N ARG A 237 -3.93 22.46 6.43
CA ARG A 237 -3.33 22.44 7.77
C ARG A 237 -4.33 21.98 8.84
N GLU A 238 -5.51 22.59 8.87
CA GLU A 238 -6.57 22.32 9.85
C GLU A 238 -7.60 21.30 9.33
N SER A 239 -7.39 20.74 8.13
CA SER A 239 -8.28 19.76 7.50
C SER A 239 -9.74 20.22 7.39
N CYS A 240 -9.99 21.47 7.02
CA CYS A 240 -11.34 22.04 6.94
C CYS A 240 -12.19 21.35 5.85
N ASP A 241 -13.23 20.63 6.25
CA ASP A 241 -14.12 19.94 5.31
C ASP A 241 -14.96 20.93 4.49
N ASP A 242 -15.46 21.99 5.12
CA ASP A 242 -16.33 22.99 4.49
C ASP A 242 -15.68 23.69 3.28
N PHE A 243 -14.36 23.96 3.37
CA PHE A 243 -13.61 24.49 2.23
C PHE A 243 -13.68 23.52 1.02
N PHE A 244 -13.45 22.25 1.27
CA PHE A 244 -13.49 21.23 0.21
C PHE A 244 -14.91 20.98 -0.29
N TYR A 245 -15.92 21.03 0.56
CA TYR A 245 -17.34 20.98 0.16
C TYR A 245 -17.68 22.11 -0.84
N LYS A 246 -17.39 23.35 -0.47
CA LYS A 246 -17.68 24.52 -1.31
C LYS A 246 -16.86 24.51 -2.61
N GLY A 247 -15.60 24.13 -2.55
CA GLY A 247 -14.75 23.97 -3.73
C GLY A 247 -15.27 22.91 -4.68
N SER A 248 -15.75 21.78 -4.15
CA SER A 248 -16.31 20.70 -4.96
C SER A 248 -17.57 21.08 -5.71
N LEU A 249 -18.41 21.91 -5.10
CA LEU A 249 -19.62 22.45 -5.75
C LEU A 249 -19.30 23.43 -6.88
N LYS A 250 -18.18 24.18 -6.77
CA LYS A 250 -17.69 25.05 -7.85
C LYS A 250 -17.07 24.26 -9.00
N LEU A 251 -16.20 23.30 -8.69
CA LEU A 251 -15.43 22.56 -9.69
C LEU A 251 -16.25 21.46 -10.37
N GLY A 252 -17.08 20.78 -9.60
CA GLY A 252 -17.88 19.62 -10.03
C GLY A 252 -17.12 18.31 -10.04
N ILE A 253 -17.87 17.20 -9.96
CA ILE A 253 -17.31 15.86 -9.80
C ILE A 253 -16.40 15.43 -10.95
N GLN A 254 -16.74 15.83 -12.20
CA GLN A 254 -15.98 15.35 -13.35
C GLN A 254 -14.51 15.79 -13.32
N LYS A 255 -14.27 17.09 -13.13
CA LYS A 255 -12.91 17.63 -13.03
C LYS A 255 -12.14 17.07 -11.81
N MET A 256 -12.86 16.90 -10.68
CA MET A 256 -12.28 16.25 -9.50
C MET A 256 -11.83 14.82 -9.80
N SER A 257 -12.70 14.01 -10.39
CA SER A 257 -12.42 12.60 -10.69
C SER A 257 -11.31 12.45 -11.71
N ASP A 258 -11.37 13.22 -12.82
CA ASP A 258 -10.36 13.17 -13.89
C ASP A 258 -8.96 13.53 -13.35
N GLY A 259 -8.88 14.59 -12.53
CA GLY A 259 -7.63 15.00 -11.90
C GLY A 259 -7.09 13.94 -10.92
N LEU A 260 -7.93 13.39 -10.06
CA LEU A 260 -7.53 12.35 -9.10
C LEU A 260 -7.10 11.04 -9.79
N ILE A 261 -7.77 10.64 -10.89
CA ILE A 261 -7.37 9.50 -11.71
C ILE A 261 -6.01 9.77 -12.38
N ARG A 262 -5.82 10.95 -12.92
CA ARG A 262 -4.54 11.40 -13.49
C ARG A 262 -3.41 11.35 -12.45
N TYR A 263 -3.70 11.68 -11.19
CA TYR A 263 -2.77 11.58 -10.05
C TYR A 263 -2.55 10.15 -9.53
N GLY A 264 -3.06 9.14 -10.21
CA GLY A 264 -2.77 7.72 -9.95
C GLY A 264 -3.77 6.99 -9.05
N LEU A 265 -4.85 7.65 -8.61
CA LEU A 265 -5.92 6.99 -7.84
C LEU A 265 -6.91 6.29 -8.79
N GLY A 266 -7.56 5.21 -8.34
CA GLY A 266 -8.52 4.47 -9.17
C GLY A 266 -7.91 3.72 -10.35
N ARG A 267 -6.59 3.51 -10.37
CA ARG A 267 -5.87 2.71 -11.37
C ARG A 267 -4.71 1.93 -10.73
N LYS A 268 -4.21 0.91 -11.41
CA LYS A 268 -3.07 0.13 -10.92
C LYS A 268 -1.83 1.02 -10.74
N THR A 269 -1.05 0.73 -9.71
CA THR A 269 0.24 1.39 -9.47
C THR A 269 1.36 0.76 -10.29
N GLU A 270 1.12 -0.45 -10.83
CA GLU A 270 2.09 -1.30 -11.52
C GLU A 270 3.25 -1.74 -10.61
N VAL A 271 2.97 -1.84 -9.31
CA VAL A 271 3.92 -2.45 -8.37
C VAL A 271 4.15 -3.93 -8.75
N ASP A 272 5.36 -4.40 -8.54
CA ASP A 272 5.77 -5.79 -8.80
C ASP A 272 5.19 -6.79 -7.79
N LEU A 273 3.86 -6.73 -7.62
CA LEU A 273 3.03 -7.66 -6.87
C LEU A 273 1.84 -8.13 -7.73
N PRO A 274 1.39 -9.39 -7.59
CA PRO A 274 0.30 -9.91 -8.40
C PRO A 274 -1.07 -9.40 -7.94
N ASN A 275 -2.03 -9.32 -8.89
CA ASN A 275 -3.46 -9.13 -8.64
C ASN A 275 -3.83 -7.81 -7.93
N GLU A 276 -3.11 -6.73 -8.18
CA GLU A 276 -3.39 -5.41 -7.61
C GLU A 276 -4.83 -4.93 -7.89
N PHE A 277 -5.51 -4.43 -6.85
CA PHE A 277 -6.84 -3.81 -6.95
C PHE A 277 -6.73 -2.33 -7.34
N VAL A 278 -7.67 -1.87 -8.16
CA VAL A 278 -7.66 -0.50 -8.69
C VAL A 278 -8.36 0.53 -7.81
N GLY A 279 -9.14 0.11 -6.80
CA GLY A 279 -9.96 1.02 -6.03
C GLY A 279 -11.10 1.67 -6.84
N THR A 280 -11.59 2.80 -6.37
CA THR A 280 -12.68 3.55 -7.01
C THR A 280 -12.48 5.04 -6.81
N VAL A 281 -12.39 5.81 -7.87
CA VAL A 281 -12.61 7.26 -7.87
C VAL A 281 -14.01 7.50 -8.41
N PRO A 282 -14.98 7.94 -7.59
CA PRO A 282 -16.36 8.06 -8.02
C PRO A 282 -16.54 9.13 -9.09
N SER A 283 -17.35 8.83 -10.11
CA SER A 283 -17.74 9.75 -11.17
C SER A 283 -19.18 9.50 -11.62
N ARG A 284 -19.75 10.40 -12.42
CA ARG A 284 -21.10 10.22 -13.01
C ARG A 284 -21.16 8.93 -13.84
N GLU A 285 -20.14 8.70 -14.66
CA GLU A 285 -20.06 7.53 -15.54
C GLU A 285 -19.92 6.23 -14.73
N TRP A 286 -19.00 6.22 -13.74
CA TRP A 286 -18.82 5.09 -12.84
C TRP A 286 -20.12 4.71 -12.13
N LYS A 287 -20.85 5.68 -11.57
CA LYS A 287 -22.10 5.43 -10.87
C LYS A 287 -23.19 4.87 -11.81
N LYS A 288 -23.32 5.46 -13.00
CA LYS A 288 -24.26 4.98 -14.00
C LYS A 288 -23.95 3.54 -14.41
N LYS A 289 -22.66 3.22 -14.62
CA LYS A 289 -22.23 1.87 -15.01
C LYS A 289 -22.45 0.84 -13.90
N LYS A 290 -22.15 1.19 -12.64
CA LYS A 290 -22.18 0.25 -11.51
C LYS A 290 -23.58 0.05 -10.94
N PHE A 291 -24.38 1.13 -10.81
CA PHE A 291 -25.66 1.13 -10.11
C PHE A 291 -26.86 1.46 -11.01
N ASN A 292 -26.64 1.87 -12.26
CA ASN A 292 -27.65 2.40 -13.17
C ASN A 292 -28.47 3.56 -12.58
N GLN A 293 -27.83 4.42 -11.80
CA GLN A 293 -28.43 5.55 -11.10
C GLN A 293 -27.81 6.89 -11.53
N PRO A 294 -28.56 8.00 -11.44
CA PRO A 294 -28.00 9.32 -11.67
C PRO A 294 -27.05 9.74 -10.54
N TRP A 295 -26.18 10.68 -10.83
CA TRP A 295 -25.31 11.31 -9.85
C TRP A 295 -26.07 12.37 -9.05
N TYR A 296 -25.93 12.35 -7.73
CA TYR A 296 -26.53 13.36 -6.85
C TYR A 296 -25.45 14.31 -6.35
N ILE A 297 -25.79 15.59 -6.22
CA ILE A 297 -24.83 16.66 -5.83
C ILE A 297 -24.16 16.40 -4.47
N GLY A 298 -24.87 15.78 -3.53
CA GLY A 298 -24.33 15.39 -2.22
C GLY A 298 -23.20 14.37 -2.29
N GLU A 299 -23.14 13.57 -3.36
CA GLU A 299 -22.05 12.62 -3.57
C GLU A 299 -20.76 13.34 -3.97
N THR A 300 -20.86 14.46 -4.71
CA THR A 300 -19.71 15.34 -4.99
C THR A 300 -19.10 15.87 -3.69
N VAL A 301 -19.95 16.27 -2.76
CA VAL A 301 -19.53 16.79 -1.44
C VAL A 301 -18.83 15.69 -0.63
N ASN A 302 -19.40 14.49 -0.55
CA ASN A 302 -18.77 13.35 0.14
C ASN A 302 -17.43 12.96 -0.49
N THR A 303 -17.37 12.90 -1.82
CA THR A 303 -16.14 12.58 -2.57
C THR A 303 -15.02 13.57 -2.27
N SER A 304 -15.34 14.86 -2.06
CA SER A 304 -14.37 15.92 -1.82
C SER A 304 -13.57 15.78 -0.51
N ILE A 305 -14.04 14.94 0.40
CA ILE A 305 -13.35 14.61 1.65
C ILE A 305 -12.91 13.15 1.72
N GLY A 306 -12.89 12.44 0.57
CA GLY A 306 -12.46 11.06 0.49
C GLY A 306 -13.38 10.06 1.16
N GLN A 307 -14.69 10.32 1.13
CA GLN A 307 -15.72 9.48 1.72
C GLN A 307 -16.74 9.00 0.67
N GLY A 308 -17.71 8.22 1.09
CA GLY A 308 -18.70 7.61 0.21
C GLY A 308 -18.11 6.40 -0.53
N ASP A 309 -18.32 6.32 -1.84
CA ASP A 309 -17.84 5.22 -2.68
C ASP A 309 -16.35 5.35 -3.09
N PHE A 310 -15.63 6.33 -2.55
CA PHE A 310 -14.22 6.54 -2.83
C PHE A 310 -13.37 5.49 -2.08
N LEU A 311 -12.65 4.65 -2.83
CA LEU A 311 -11.81 3.58 -2.27
C LEU A 311 -10.42 3.61 -2.91
N THR A 312 -9.39 3.51 -2.07
CA THR A 312 -7.98 3.45 -2.49
C THR A 312 -7.25 2.33 -1.77
N THR A 313 -6.11 1.91 -2.33
CA THR A 313 -5.17 1.04 -1.63
C THR A 313 -4.06 1.87 -0.96
N PRO A 314 -3.40 1.37 0.10
CA PRO A 314 -2.21 2.02 0.67
C PRO A 314 -1.10 2.27 -0.36
N MET A 315 -0.91 1.38 -1.34
CA MET A 315 0.08 1.54 -2.39
C MET A 315 -0.24 2.74 -3.31
N GLN A 316 -1.51 2.92 -3.67
CA GLN A 316 -1.95 4.11 -4.41
C GLN A 316 -1.68 5.38 -3.61
N MET A 317 -1.94 5.37 -2.29
CA MET A 317 -1.69 6.53 -1.43
C MET A 317 -0.19 6.84 -1.27
N ALA A 318 0.69 5.85 -1.26
CA ALA A 318 2.14 6.07 -1.27
C ALA A 318 2.60 6.76 -2.56
N ARG A 319 2.14 6.25 -3.70
CA ARG A 319 2.42 6.82 -5.02
C ARG A 319 1.89 8.25 -5.17
N PHE A 320 0.64 8.48 -4.74
CA PHE A 320 0.00 9.80 -4.71
C PHE A 320 0.74 10.80 -3.80
N THR A 321 1.24 10.33 -2.65
CA THR A 321 2.02 11.17 -1.73
C THR A 321 3.37 11.56 -2.34
N ALA A 322 4.03 10.65 -3.07
CA ALA A 322 5.26 10.96 -3.80
C ALA A 322 5.04 12.02 -4.88
N LEU A 323 3.91 11.97 -5.59
CA LEU A 323 3.50 13.02 -6.53
C LEU A 323 3.39 14.40 -5.85
N THR A 324 2.71 14.49 -4.69
CA THR A 324 2.57 15.75 -3.98
C THR A 324 3.89 16.25 -3.38
N ALA A 325 4.81 15.35 -3.08
CA ALA A 325 6.14 15.68 -2.58
C ALA A 325 7.08 16.21 -3.67
N THR A 326 7.01 15.70 -4.90
CA THR A 326 8.04 15.92 -5.94
C THR A 326 7.51 16.46 -7.27
N GLY A 327 6.21 16.42 -7.50
CA GLY A 327 5.60 16.70 -8.79
C GLY A 327 5.70 15.55 -9.80
N LYS A 328 6.32 14.42 -9.44
CA LYS A 328 6.48 13.23 -10.28
C LYS A 328 5.75 12.04 -9.69
N LEU A 329 5.08 11.26 -10.54
CA LEU A 329 4.34 10.08 -10.14
C LEU A 329 5.19 8.82 -10.37
N PRO A 330 5.83 8.23 -9.34
CA PRO A 330 6.72 7.08 -9.51
C PRO A 330 5.96 5.78 -9.72
N HIS A 331 6.61 4.76 -10.31
CA HIS A 331 6.17 3.38 -10.26
C HIS A 331 6.81 2.67 -9.06
N PRO A 332 6.02 2.21 -8.08
CA PRO A 332 6.53 1.48 -6.92
C PRO A 332 7.19 0.17 -7.35
N ARG A 333 8.31 -0.18 -6.73
CA ARG A 333 9.02 -1.42 -7.05
C ARG A 333 9.72 -2.02 -5.82
N PHE A 334 9.61 -3.32 -5.65
CA PHE A 334 10.38 -4.10 -4.69
C PHE A 334 11.72 -4.53 -5.26
N ALA A 335 11.77 -4.90 -6.54
CA ALA A 335 13.00 -5.33 -7.18
C ALA A 335 14.01 -4.19 -7.30
N ASN A 336 15.24 -4.48 -6.86
CA ASN A 336 16.43 -3.64 -7.08
C ASN A 336 17.27 -4.19 -8.24
N MET A 337 17.52 -5.51 -8.23
CA MET A 337 18.29 -6.17 -9.30
C MET A 337 17.68 -7.52 -9.68
N LEU A 338 17.72 -7.82 -10.97
CA LEU A 338 17.43 -9.11 -11.57
C LEU A 338 18.76 -9.70 -12.06
N GLY A 339 19.35 -10.63 -11.28
CA GLY A 339 20.72 -11.05 -11.49
C GLY A 339 21.68 -9.86 -11.35
N LEU A 340 22.34 -9.48 -12.43
CA LEU A 340 23.24 -8.32 -12.49
C LEU A 340 22.57 -7.06 -13.07
N GLN A 341 21.33 -7.15 -13.51
CA GLN A 341 20.62 -6.02 -14.12
C GLN A 341 19.90 -5.18 -13.07
N ILE A 342 20.26 -3.90 -12.97
CA ILE A 342 19.60 -2.94 -12.08
C ILE A 342 18.21 -2.56 -12.65
N VAL A 343 17.19 -2.60 -11.81
CA VAL A 343 15.83 -2.13 -12.13
C VAL A 343 15.78 -0.60 -11.95
N LYS A 344 15.69 0.12 -13.06
CA LYS A 344 15.68 1.60 -13.05
C LYS A 344 14.35 2.18 -12.59
N PRO A 345 14.35 3.35 -11.91
CA PRO A 345 13.15 4.10 -11.61
C PRO A 345 12.36 4.47 -12.88
N ARG A 346 11.02 4.45 -12.78
CA ARG A 346 10.11 4.92 -13.82
C ARG A 346 9.15 5.94 -13.22
N PHE A 347 8.80 6.97 -13.99
CA PHE A 347 7.91 8.07 -13.59
C PHE A 347 6.89 8.38 -14.68
N GLU A 348 5.74 8.89 -14.26
CA GLU A 348 4.78 9.56 -15.13
C GLU A 348 4.79 11.06 -14.82
N GLU A 349 4.82 11.89 -15.84
CA GLU A 349 4.63 13.34 -15.74
C GLU A 349 3.15 13.63 -15.95
N VAL A 350 2.46 13.89 -14.83
CA VAL A 350 0.99 14.00 -14.82
C VAL A 350 0.49 15.38 -14.41
N LEU A 351 1.36 16.24 -13.91
CA LEU A 351 1.03 17.63 -13.58
C LEU A 351 1.22 18.54 -14.78
N ASP A 352 0.27 19.46 -14.96
CA ASP A 352 0.41 20.55 -15.92
C ASP A 352 1.22 21.72 -15.33
N GLU A 353 1.46 22.78 -16.15
CA GLU A 353 2.28 23.92 -15.75
C GLU A 353 1.68 24.70 -14.56
N ASP A 354 0.36 24.88 -14.52
CA ASP A 354 -0.33 25.57 -13.41
C ASP A 354 -0.26 24.75 -12.12
N GLU A 355 -0.41 23.43 -12.22
CA GLU A 355 -0.26 22.51 -11.08
C GLU A 355 1.18 22.50 -10.56
N LEU A 356 2.18 22.45 -11.41
CA LEU A 356 3.59 22.53 -11.02
C LEU A 356 3.91 23.86 -10.35
N LYS A 357 3.39 24.98 -10.86
CA LYS A 357 3.55 26.30 -10.29
C LYS A 357 2.91 26.42 -8.89
N ASN A 358 1.75 25.79 -8.68
CA ASN A 358 0.99 25.86 -7.44
C ASN A 358 1.39 24.78 -6.42
N LEU A 359 2.11 23.73 -6.82
CA LEU A 359 2.53 22.62 -5.95
C LEU A 359 3.24 23.09 -4.67
N PRO A 360 4.15 24.07 -4.68
CA PRO A 360 4.80 24.56 -3.45
C PRO A 360 3.82 25.08 -2.38
N ILE A 361 2.64 25.58 -2.77
CA ILE A 361 1.61 26.03 -1.84
C ILE A 361 1.06 24.83 -1.06
N ILE A 362 0.82 23.72 -1.75
CA ILE A 362 0.34 22.45 -1.15
C ILE A 362 1.42 21.85 -0.25
N GLN A 363 2.66 21.80 -0.72
CA GLN A 363 3.81 21.30 0.06
C GLN A 363 3.99 22.08 1.37
N LYS A 364 3.89 23.41 1.31
CA LYS A 364 3.94 24.27 2.51
C LYS A 364 2.78 23.98 3.45
N ALA A 365 1.56 23.79 2.94
CA ALA A 365 0.41 23.42 3.74
C ALA A 365 0.57 22.05 4.41
N MET A 366 1.12 21.05 3.71
CA MET A 366 1.46 19.73 4.27
C MET A 366 2.53 19.84 5.36
N TYR A 367 3.53 20.70 5.19
CA TYR A 367 4.51 21.00 6.24
C TYR A 367 3.84 21.56 7.49
N GLU A 368 2.90 22.50 7.33
CA GLU A 368 2.18 23.13 8.43
C GLU A 368 1.28 22.14 9.19
N VAL A 369 0.77 21.08 8.55
CA VAL A 369 0.03 19.98 9.23
C VAL A 369 0.86 19.37 10.36
N CYS A 370 2.15 19.20 10.16
CA CYS A 370 3.06 18.51 11.08
C CYS A 370 3.79 19.48 12.03
N ASN A 371 3.99 20.76 11.64
CA ASN A 371 4.96 21.64 12.29
C ASN A 371 4.39 22.97 12.78
N ALA A 372 3.19 23.36 12.35
CA ALA A 372 2.62 24.68 12.71
C ALA A 372 1.46 24.57 13.72
N PRO A 373 1.23 25.61 14.54
CA PRO A 373 0.05 25.66 15.39
C PRO A 373 -1.25 25.49 14.60
N GLY A 374 -2.17 24.69 15.13
CA GLY A 374 -3.41 24.30 14.46
C GLY A 374 -3.27 23.16 13.46
N GLY A 375 -2.07 22.69 13.19
CA GLY A 375 -1.84 21.49 12.36
C GLY A 375 -2.39 20.22 13.00
N THR A 376 -3.08 19.39 12.21
CA THR A 376 -3.77 18.19 12.73
C THR A 376 -2.82 17.11 13.25
N ALA A 377 -1.51 17.19 12.95
CA ALA A 377 -0.50 16.24 13.41
C ALA A 377 0.54 16.85 14.37
N VAL A 378 0.54 18.17 14.60
CA VAL A 378 1.60 18.88 15.34
C VAL A 378 1.86 18.33 16.73
N ASN A 379 0.82 17.87 17.43
CA ASN A 379 0.95 17.31 18.79
C ASN A 379 1.42 15.85 18.82
N TYR A 380 1.38 15.16 17.69
CA TYR A 380 1.62 13.72 17.58
C TYR A 380 2.94 13.38 16.88
N VAL A 381 3.46 14.30 16.08
CA VAL A 381 4.74 14.14 15.38
C VAL A 381 5.89 14.52 16.31
N LYS A 382 6.81 13.58 16.53
CA LYS A 382 8.01 13.71 17.37
C LYS A 382 9.24 13.21 16.60
N SER A 383 9.37 13.61 15.34
CA SER A 383 10.47 13.22 14.46
C SER A 383 11.62 14.21 14.54
N ASN A 384 12.86 13.68 14.49
CA ASN A 384 14.08 14.49 14.33
C ASN A 384 14.24 15.00 12.89
N VAL A 385 13.50 14.42 11.95
CA VAL A 385 13.42 14.86 10.56
C VAL A 385 12.20 15.76 10.40
N LYS A 386 12.35 16.91 9.77
CA LYS A 386 11.23 17.77 9.40
C LYS A 386 10.41 17.09 8.30
N ILE A 387 9.21 16.69 8.63
CA ILE A 387 8.30 16.01 7.71
C ILE A 387 7.12 16.88 7.33
N ALA A 388 6.54 16.62 6.17
CA ALA A 388 5.28 17.17 5.70
C ALA A 388 4.28 16.03 5.48
N GLY A 389 2.97 16.29 5.66
CA GLY A 389 2.00 15.21 5.48
C GLY A 389 0.56 15.64 5.62
N LYS A 390 -0.34 14.64 5.61
CA LYS A 390 -1.77 14.84 5.80
C LYS A 390 -2.37 13.67 6.57
N THR A 391 -3.04 13.97 7.67
CA THR A 391 -3.84 13.00 8.43
C THR A 391 -5.19 12.76 7.76
N GLY A 392 -5.67 11.53 7.87
CA GLY A 392 -7.00 11.11 7.43
C GLY A 392 -7.71 10.31 8.52
N THR A 393 -9.01 10.45 8.58
CA THR A 393 -9.91 9.64 9.40
C THR A 393 -11.03 9.17 8.47
N ALA A 394 -11.04 7.88 8.19
CA ALA A 394 -11.98 7.27 7.25
C ALA A 394 -13.10 6.58 8.03
N GLN A 395 -14.30 7.11 7.97
CA GLN A 395 -15.45 6.57 8.68
C GLN A 395 -15.82 5.18 8.12
N VAL A 396 -16.05 4.23 9.03
CA VAL A 396 -16.54 2.88 8.72
C VAL A 396 -18.07 2.84 8.80
N VAL A 397 -18.64 3.56 9.75
CA VAL A 397 -20.09 3.62 9.98
C VAL A 397 -20.62 4.99 9.57
N GLY A 398 -21.73 4.99 8.82
CA GLY A 398 -22.43 6.21 8.43
C GLY A 398 -23.05 6.93 9.63
N ILE A 399 -22.85 8.25 9.71
CA ILE A 399 -23.43 9.07 10.79
C ILE A 399 -24.83 9.49 10.39
N LEU A 400 -25.81 9.14 11.21
CA LEU A 400 -27.20 9.55 11.01
C LEU A 400 -27.37 11.07 11.13
N GLN A 401 -28.22 11.66 10.28
CA GLN A 401 -28.41 13.13 10.23
C GLN A 401 -29.00 13.73 11.52
N ASN A 402 -29.80 12.96 12.27
CA ASN A 402 -30.44 13.35 13.51
C ASN A 402 -29.52 13.33 14.74
N ILE A 403 -28.33 12.70 14.64
CA ILE A 403 -27.36 12.65 15.74
C ILE A 403 -26.61 13.98 15.81
N LYS A 404 -26.86 14.75 16.89
CA LYS A 404 -26.18 16.03 17.16
C LYS A 404 -24.79 15.84 17.79
N ASN A 405 -24.67 14.89 18.70
CA ASN A 405 -23.40 14.57 19.37
C ASN A 405 -22.86 13.25 18.81
N ARG A 406 -21.67 13.30 18.23
CA ARG A 406 -20.95 12.09 17.80
C ARG A 406 -20.39 11.41 19.06
N GLU A 407 -20.52 10.08 19.11
CA GLU A 407 -19.72 9.27 20.05
C GLU A 407 -18.23 9.50 19.76
N LEU A 408 -17.44 9.50 20.82
CA LEU A 408 -15.99 9.61 20.66
C LEU A 408 -15.45 8.26 20.17
N GLU A 409 -14.44 8.28 19.28
CA GLU A 409 -13.88 7.06 18.66
C GLU A 409 -13.52 5.98 19.71
N HIS A 410 -13.07 6.36 20.91
CA HIS A 410 -12.71 5.42 21.96
C HIS A 410 -13.92 4.84 22.73
N GLU A 411 -15.10 5.46 22.60
CA GLU A 411 -16.35 4.97 23.18
C GLU A 411 -17.06 3.99 22.24
N MET A 412 -16.72 4.03 20.93
CA MET A 412 -17.30 3.14 19.92
C MET A 412 -16.73 1.73 20.06
N ASP A 413 -17.54 0.74 19.64
CA ASP A 413 -17.05 -0.63 19.43
C ASP A 413 -15.86 -0.63 18.46
N TYR A 414 -14.84 -1.47 18.74
CA TYR A 414 -13.57 -1.45 18.02
C TYR A 414 -13.74 -1.48 16.48
N TYR A 415 -14.55 -2.44 15.97
CA TYR A 415 -14.76 -2.60 14.55
C TYR A 415 -15.65 -1.51 13.90
N SER A 416 -16.25 -0.65 14.70
CA SER A 416 -17.04 0.52 14.24
C SER A 416 -16.20 1.79 14.18
N ARG A 417 -15.00 1.81 14.76
CA ARG A 417 -14.10 2.97 14.74
C ARG A 417 -13.60 3.26 13.33
N SER A 418 -13.30 4.52 13.09
CA SER A 418 -12.72 4.96 11.82
C SER A 418 -11.33 4.37 11.58
N HIS A 419 -10.98 4.17 10.31
CA HIS A 419 -9.59 3.88 9.94
C HIS A 419 -8.74 5.13 10.04
N ALA A 420 -7.57 4.99 10.65
CA ALA A 420 -6.63 6.07 10.85
C ALA A 420 -5.57 6.08 9.73
N TRP A 421 -5.42 7.21 9.04
CA TRP A 421 -4.43 7.40 7.99
C TRP A 421 -3.44 8.51 8.32
N PHE A 422 -2.20 8.33 7.92
CA PHE A 422 -1.23 9.39 7.81
C PHE A 422 -0.33 9.16 6.59
N THR A 423 -0.36 10.09 5.67
CA THR A 423 0.48 10.10 4.46
C THR A 423 1.49 11.23 4.61
N THR A 424 2.77 10.92 4.52
CA THR A 424 3.86 11.86 4.80
C THR A 424 5.00 11.71 3.82
N TYR A 425 5.79 12.76 3.70
CA TYR A 425 7.09 12.71 3.06
C TYR A 425 8.15 13.48 3.88
N GLY A 426 9.38 13.11 3.72
CA GLY A 426 10.51 13.74 4.38
C GLY A 426 11.86 13.38 3.79
N PRO A 427 12.91 14.24 4.04
CA PRO A 427 12.83 15.58 4.63
C PRO A 427 11.98 16.55 3.82
N TYR A 428 11.39 17.58 4.47
CA TYR A 428 10.51 18.53 3.77
C TYR A 428 11.24 19.32 2.67
N GLU A 429 12.43 19.84 2.97
CA GLU A 429 13.21 20.68 2.05
C GLU A 429 13.75 19.90 0.84
N ASN A 430 14.03 18.62 1.03
CA ASN A 430 14.54 17.72 -0.02
C ASN A 430 13.87 16.34 0.11
N PRO A 431 12.68 16.16 -0.44
CA PRO A 431 11.91 14.92 -0.29
C PRO A 431 12.69 13.69 -0.79
N GLN A 432 12.93 12.73 0.09
CA GLN A 432 13.63 11.49 -0.23
C GLN A 432 12.74 10.26 -0.03
N TYR A 433 11.92 10.27 1.02
CA TYR A 433 11.08 9.15 1.39
C TYR A 433 9.64 9.55 1.65
N VAL A 434 8.74 8.67 1.27
CA VAL A 434 7.32 8.69 1.60
C VAL A 434 7.05 7.63 2.65
N VAL A 435 6.30 7.98 3.69
CA VAL A 435 5.79 7.04 4.68
C VAL A 435 4.27 7.15 4.72
N VAL A 436 3.60 6.05 4.42
CA VAL A 436 2.15 5.91 4.54
C VAL A 436 1.85 4.88 5.62
N ALA A 437 1.15 5.29 6.66
CA ALA A 437 0.67 4.43 7.73
C ALA A 437 -0.86 4.46 7.76
N MET A 438 -1.46 3.28 7.79
CA MET A 438 -2.89 3.09 7.94
C MET A 438 -3.14 2.04 9.04
N ILE A 439 -3.98 2.38 10.01
CA ILE A 439 -4.42 1.47 11.07
C ILE A 439 -5.93 1.28 10.93
N GLU A 440 -6.36 0.05 10.71
CA GLU A 440 -7.76 -0.31 10.72
C GLU A 440 -8.33 -0.05 12.12
N HIS A 441 -9.50 0.58 12.17
CA HIS A 441 -10.21 0.89 13.41
C HIS A 441 -9.39 1.68 14.45
N GLY A 442 -8.37 2.41 13.97
CA GLY A 442 -7.45 3.19 14.82
C GLY A 442 -8.02 4.52 15.33
N GLY A 443 -9.19 4.94 14.84
CA GLY A 443 -9.80 6.23 15.20
C GLY A 443 -9.16 7.42 14.50
N HIS A 444 -8.72 8.43 15.25
CA HIS A 444 -8.14 9.64 14.67
C HIS A 444 -6.75 9.42 14.08
N GLY A 445 -6.58 9.82 12.80
CA GLY A 445 -5.35 9.59 12.05
C GLY A 445 -4.08 10.05 12.76
N GLY A 446 -3.99 11.33 13.15
CA GLY A 446 -2.80 11.88 13.82
C GLY A 446 -2.45 11.18 15.12
N ALA A 447 -3.45 10.90 15.97
CA ALA A 447 -3.24 10.27 17.27
C ALA A 447 -2.76 8.82 17.15
N ALA A 448 -3.35 8.04 16.23
CA ALA A 448 -3.03 6.63 16.08
C ALA A 448 -1.69 6.38 15.35
N THR A 449 -1.37 7.20 14.34
CA THR A 449 -0.25 6.94 13.43
C THR A 449 0.94 7.88 13.60
N GLY A 450 0.76 9.05 14.25
CA GLY A 450 1.80 10.10 14.33
C GLY A 450 3.09 9.64 14.99
N LYS A 451 3.00 8.87 16.10
CA LYS A 451 4.16 8.28 16.77
C LYS A 451 4.87 7.27 15.86
N ILE A 452 4.11 6.37 15.22
CA ILE A 452 4.66 5.35 14.32
C ILE A 452 5.44 5.99 13.18
N VAL A 453 4.84 6.97 12.52
CA VAL A 453 5.50 7.71 11.42
C VAL A 453 6.78 8.42 11.89
N SER A 454 6.73 9.04 13.08
CA SER A 454 7.91 9.70 13.67
C SER A 454 9.06 8.72 13.90
N GLU A 455 8.76 7.56 14.50
CA GLU A 455 9.75 6.51 14.77
C GLU A 455 10.35 5.94 13.47
N ILE A 456 9.54 5.82 12.40
CA ILE A 456 10.05 5.38 11.09
C ILE A 456 11.04 6.39 10.52
N TYR A 457 10.74 7.71 10.56
CA TYR A 457 11.71 8.72 10.07
C TYR A 457 12.97 8.80 10.95
N ASN A 458 12.85 8.64 12.26
CA ASN A 458 14.01 8.55 13.15
C ASN A 458 14.87 7.32 12.82
N LYS A 459 14.24 6.19 12.49
CA LYS A 459 14.95 4.98 12.07
C LYS A 459 15.63 5.13 10.70
N LEU A 460 14.99 5.80 9.74
CA LEU A 460 15.60 6.12 8.45
C LEU A 460 16.85 7.02 8.63
N LEU A 461 16.82 7.96 9.58
CA LEU A 461 17.96 8.79 9.93
C LEU A 461 19.07 7.95 10.59
N GLU A 462 18.73 7.08 11.55
CA GLU A 462 19.65 6.17 12.23
C GLU A 462 20.37 5.23 11.24
N LEU A 463 19.64 4.67 10.29
CA LEU A 463 20.17 3.76 9.26
C LEU A 463 20.96 4.51 8.15
N GLY A 464 21.01 5.84 8.18
CA GLY A 464 21.76 6.65 7.21
C GLY A 464 21.07 6.86 5.86
N TYR A 465 19.80 6.51 5.74
CA TYR A 465 18.99 6.79 4.54
C TYR A 465 18.70 8.28 4.37
N ILE A 466 18.50 9.00 5.46
CA ILE A 466 18.34 10.45 5.50
C ILE A 466 19.62 11.06 6.07
N LYS A 467 20.20 12.02 5.35
CA LYS A 467 21.34 12.82 5.81
C LYS A 467 20.82 14.18 6.27
N GLN A 468 21.25 14.62 7.46
CA GLN A 468 20.99 15.97 7.98
C GLN A 468 21.91 17.00 7.34
#